data_ac14dccd2ebd344c605fdd844a12858f
#
_entry.id   ac14dccd2ebd344c605fdd844a12858f
#
_cell.length_a   1.000
_cell.length_b   1.000
_cell.length_c   1.000
_cell.angle_alpha   90.00
_cell.angle_beta   90.00
_cell.angle_gamma   90.00
#
_symmetry.space_group_name_H-M   'P 1'
#
loop_
_entity.id
_entity.type
_entity.pdbx_description
1 polymer ?
#
loop_
_entity_poly.entity_id
_entity_poly.type
_entity_poly.pdbx_seq_one_letter_code
_entity_poly.pdbx_strand_id
1 'polypeptide(L)'
;MFQIMLGCDLEERKYILEGTKNAKLAAWWDRAIDIIPKEGGKGTAIEQVLAHYKFSKEESIAFGDGENDMDMLLSVGKGIAMGNAAEKVKEIAADICESVTDDGIYYYLKSQKLINE
;
A
#
# COMPACT_ATOMS: atom_id res chain seq x y z
N MET A 1 -4.37 20.56 4.09
CA MET A 1 -4.73 19.74 2.90
C MET A 1 -4.12 18.35 3.10
N PHE A 2 -4.92 17.33 2.90
CA PHE A 2 -4.49 15.95 3.19
C PHE A 2 -4.17 15.17 1.92
N GLN A 3 -4.96 15.33 0.88
CA GLN A 3 -4.84 14.59 -0.36
C GLN A 3 -5.56 15.30 -1.51
N ILE A 4 -5.00 15.26 -2.71
CA ILE A 4 -5.67 15.67 -3.95
C ILE A 4 -5.64 14.47 -4.89
N MET A 5 -6.81 14.06 -5.36
CA MET A 5 -6.92 13.08 -6.44
C MET A 5 -6.97 13.81 -7.78
N LEU A 6 -6.17 13.36 -8.74
CA LEU A 6 -6.07 13.97 -10.05
C LEU A 6 -6.07 12.91 -11.15
N GLY A 7 -6.91 13.14 -12.16
CA GLY A 7 -6.82 12.39 -13.42
C GLY A 7 -5.65 12.91 -14.24
N CYS A 8 -4.72 12.04 -14.61
CA CYS A 8 -3.59 12.38 -15.48
C CYS A 8 -3.03 11.12 -16.12
N ASP A 9 -2.37 11.28 -17.25
CA ASP A 9 -1.60 10.19 -17.87
C ASP A 9 -0.15 10.11 -17.33
N LEU A 10 0.58 9.09 -17.79
CA LEU A 10 1.95 8.83 -17.36
C LEU A 10 2.92 9.98 -17.73
N GLU A 11 2.71 10.63 -18.88
CA GLU A 11 3.55 11.71 -19.36
C GLU A 11 3.35 12.99 -18.53
N GLU A 12 2.12 13.27 -18.12
CA GLU A 12 1.78 14.44 -17.33
C GLU A 12 2.34 14.38 -15.90
N ARG A 13 2.52 13.17 -15.33
CA ARG A 13 2.99 12.98 -13.95
C ARG A 13 4.30 13.69 -13.65
N LYS A 14 5.21 13.76 -14.61
CA LYS A 14 6.52 14.40 -14.43
C LYS A 14 6.44 15.91 -14.16
N TYR A 15 5.34 16.55 -14.58
CA TYR A 15 5.15 17.99 -14.40
C TYR A 15 4.32 18.37 -13.17
N ILE A 16 3.53 17.44 -12.65
CA ILE A 16 2.53 17.75 -11.61
C ILE A 16 3.14 18.28 -10.33
N LEU A 17 4.34 17.83 -9.97
CA LEU A 17 5.04 18.29 -8.77
C LEU A 17 5.97 19.49 -9.01
N GLU A 18 6.06 20.01 -10.23
CA GLU A 18 6.91 21.17 -10.50
C GLU A 18 6.50 22.36 -9.62
N GLY A 19 7.49 22.97 -8.98
CA GLY A 19 7.28 24.07 -8.04
C GLY A 19 6.77 23.68 -6.66
N THR A 20 6.51 22.40 -6.41
CA THR A 20 6.16 21.91 -5.07
C THR A 20 7.41 21.50 -4.29
N LYS A 21 7.35 21.60 -2.94
CA LYS A 21 8.48 21.22 -2.08
C LYS A 21 8.19 20.03 -1.17
N ASN A 22 6.93 19.90 -0.73
CA ASN A 22 6.53 18.97 0.32
C ASN A 22 5.40 18.04 -0.12
N ALA A 23 5.37 17.67 -1.40
CA ALA A 23 4.39 16.74 -1.95
C ALA A 23 5.07 15.58 -2.68
N LYS A 24 4.39 14.46 -2.76
CA LYS A 24 4.76 13.28 -3.57
C LYS A 24 3.53 12.71 -4.26
N LEU A 25 3.76 11.94 -5.31
CA LEU A 25 2.71 11.21 -6.01
C LEU A 25 2.56 9.81 -5.42
N ALA A 26 1.32 9.38 -5.25
CA ALA A 26 0.94 8.00 -4.98
C ALA A 26 0.07 7.51 -6.14
N ALA A 27 0.64 6.74 -7.03
CA ALA A 27 -0.06 6.21 -8.19
C ALA A 27 -0.78 4.91 -7.83
N TRP A 28 -2.00 4.75 -8.33
CA TRP A 28 -2.78 3.52 -8.16
C TRP A 28 -3.42 3.06 -9.48
N TRP A 29 -3.35 3.88 -10.53
CA TRP A 29 -3.84 3.58 -11.86
C TRP A 29 -3.10 4.43 -12.90
N ASP A 30 -3.07 3.99 -14.17
CA ASP A 30 -2.37 4.70 -15.25
C ASP A 30 -2.95 6.08 -15.57
N ARG A 31 -4.21 6.31 -15.22
CA ARG A 31 -4.94 7.55 -15.50
C ARG A 31 -5.31 8.36 -14.26
N ALA A 32 -4.83 7.96 -13.10
CA ALA A 32 -5.10 8.68 -11.86
C ALA A 32 -3.98 8.56 -10.85
N ILE A 33 -3.80 9.61 -10.08
CA ILE A 33 -2.82 9.69 -9.00
C ILE A 33 -3.43 10.43 -7.82
N ASP A 34 -2.82 10.20 -6.67
CA ASP A 34 -2.99 11.03 -5.50
C ASP A 34 -1.76 11.90 -5.29
N ILE A 35 -1.96 13.17 -5.00
CA ILE A 35 -0.93 14.07 -4.49
C ILE A 35 -1.09 14.11 -2.99
N ILE A 36 -0.06 13.67 -2.28
CA ILE A 36 -0.05 13.59 -0.80
C ILE A 36 1.15 14.34 -0.23
N PRO A 37 1.10 14.71 1.05
CA PRO A 37 2.28 15.27 1.71
C PRO A 37 3.48 14.33 1.62
N LYS A 38 4.67 14.88 1.45
CA LYS A 38 5.91 14.10 1.31
C LYS A 38 6.14 13.13 2.47
N GLU A 39 5.83 13.60 3.69
CA GLU A 39 5.93 12.81 4.92
C GLU A 39 4.69 11.94 5.18
N GLY A 40 3.71 11.97 4.29
CA GLY A 40 2.49 11.18 4.37
C GLY A 40 2.60 9.85 3.62
N GLY A 41 1.56 9.04 3.73
CA GLY A 41 1.43 7.76 3.05
C GLY A 41 0.97 6.65 3.98
N LYS A 42 0.60 5.51 3.40
CA LYS A 42 0.10 4.35 4.16
C LYS A 42 1.16 3.76 5.08
N GLY A 43 2.42 3.71 4.63
CA GLY A 43 3.53 3.22 5.44
C GLY A 43 3.77 4.06 6.68
N THR A 44 3.86 5.40 6.52
CA THR A 44 4.00 6.33 7.66
C THR A 44 2.84 6.22 8.64
N ALA A 45 1.61 6.08 8.13
CA ALA A 45 0.43 5.92 8.98
C ALA A 45 0.50 4.63 9.81
N ILE A 46 0.96 3.52 9.23
CA ILE A 46 1.15 2.26 9.94
C ILE A 46 2.19 2.40 11.05
N GLU A 47 3.33 3.03 10.78
CA GLU A 47 4.35 3.26 11.80
C GLU A 47 3.80 4.05 13.01
N GLN A 48 2.97 5.06 12.75
CA GLN A 48 2.31 5.82 13.81
C GLN A 48 1.30 4.97 14.61
N VAL A 49 0.52 4.12 13.93
CA VAL A 49 -0.43 3.22 14.59
C VAL A 49 0.30 2.19 15.46
N LEU A 50 1.35 1.56 14.93
CA LEU A 50 2.16 0.61 15.68
C LEU A 50 2.78 1.27 16.93
N ALA A 51 3.34 2.47 16.77
CA ALA A 51 3.90 3.22 17.89
C ALA A 51 2.84 3.58 18.94
N HIS A 52 1.64 3.99 18.50
CA HIS A 52 0.53 4.32 19.41
C HIS A 52 0.09 3.13 20.25
N TYR A 53 -0.07 1.97 19.64
CA TYR A 53 -0.47 0.74 20.35
C TYR A 53 0.70 -0.03 20.95
N LYS A 54 1.93 0.43 20.75
CA LYS A 54 3.17 -0.20 21.25
C LYS A 54 3.39 -1.61 20.69
N PHE A 55 2.97 -1.83 19.45
CA PHE A 55 3.30 -3.05 18.72
C PHE A 55 4.64 -2.88 17.98
N SER A 56 5.36 -3.96 17.85
CA SER A 56 6.52 -4.03 16.97
C SER A 56 6.10 -4.20 15.51
N LYS A 57 7.00 -3.92 14.58
CA LYS A 57 6.75 -4.13 13.16
C LYS A 57 6.37 -5.59 12.86
N GLU A 58 7.03 -6.54 13.50
CA GLU A 58 6.86 -7.99 13.32
C GLU A 58 5.46 -8.49 13.71
N GLU A 59 4.74 -7.72 14.54
CA GLU A 59 3.37 -8.04 14.97
C GLU A 59 2.30 -7.53 14.00
N SER A 60 2.70 -7.04 12.84
CA SER A 60 1.80 -6.46 11.85
C SER A 60 1.80 -7.21 10.52
N ILE A 61 0.63 -7.26 9.90
CA ILE A 61 0.39 -7.80 8.57
C ILE A 61 -0.44 -6.80 7.75
N ALA A 62 -0.13 -6.67 6.48
CA ALA A 62 -0.91 -5.84 5.56
C ALA A 62 -1.12 -6.57 4.23
N PHE A 63 -2.24 -6.26 3.57
CA PHE A 63 -2.59 -6.75 2.25
C PHE A 63 -2.72 -5.58 1.28
N GLY A 64 -2.23 -5.74 0.05
CA GLY A 64 -2.27 -4.69 -0.94
C GLY A 64 -2.23 -5.22 -2.37
N ASP A 65 -2.73 -4.43 -3.32
CA ASP A 65 -2.78 -4.80 -4.73
C ASP A 65 -2.25 -3.71 -5.67
N GLY A 66 -2.21 -2.46 -5.24
CA GLY A 66 -1.77 -1.32 -6.03
C GLY A 66 -0.35 -0.87 -5.74
N GLU A 67 0.26 -0.16 -6.68
CA GLU A 67 1.60 0.43 -6.49
C GLU A 67 1.63 1.42 -5.29
N ASN A 68 0.50 2.07 -5.00
CA ASN A 68 0.35 2.94 -3.83
C ASN A 68 0.33 2.19 -2.48
N ASP A 69 0.30 0.85 -2.50
CA ASP A 69 0.39 0.02 -1.30
C ASP A 69 1.81 -0.47 -1.01
N MET A 70 2.76 -0.24 -1.91
CA MET A 70 4.11 -0.78 -1.78
C MET A 70 4.82 -0.30 -0.51
N ASP A 71 4.70 0.99 -0.16
CA ASP A 71 5.28 1.52 1.07
C ASP A 71 4.63 0.91 2.32
N MET A 72 3.32 0.66 2.27
CA MET A 72 2.57 -0.03 3.31
C MET A 72 3.09 -1.46 3.50
N LEU A 73 3.21 -2.23 2.42
CA LEU A 73 3.68 -3.63 2.47
C LEU A 73 5.11 -3.75 3.01
N LEU A 74 5.96 -2.76 2.74
CA LEU A 74 7.33 -2.70 3.25
C LEU A 74 7.43 -2.22 4.71
N SER A 75 6.38 -1.55 5.22
CA SER A 75 6.35 -0.97 6.58
C SER A 75 5.80 -1.92 7.64
N VAL A 76 5.33 -3.09 7.26
CA VAL A 76 4.80 -4.14 8.17
C VAL A 76 5.76 -5.31 8.30
N GLY A 77 5.56 -6.14 9.32
CA GLY A 77 6.32 -7.38 9.49
C GLY A 77 6.07 -8.37 8.36
N LYS A 78 4.82 -8.46 7.88
CA LYS A 78 4.46 -9.33 6.77
C LYS A 78 3.53 -8.63 5.77
N GLY A 79 4.09 -8.13 4.67
CA GLY A 79 3.33 -7.53 3.57
C GLY A 79 2.92 -8.59 2.56
N ILE A 80 1.63 -8.71 2.27
CA ILE A 80 1.05 -9.71 1.39
C ILE A 80 0.46 -9.05 0.15
N ALA A 81 0.91 -9.47 -1.03
CA ALA A 81 0.29 -9.04 -2.28
C ALA A 81 -0.97 -9.86 -2.56
N MET A 82 -2.02 -9.21 -3.01
CA MET A 82 -3.21 -9.89 -3.53
C MET A 82 -2.90 -10.60 -4.85
N GLY A 83 -3.58 -11.69 -5.14
CA GLY A 83 -3.39 -12.42 -6.40
C GLY A 83 -3.66 -11.59 -7.67
N ASN A 84 -4.57 -10.62 -7.56
CA ASN A 84 -4.86 -9.63 -8.60
C ASN A 84 -3.91 -8.40 -8.61
N ALA A 85 -2.88 -8.38 -7.75
CA ALA A 85 -1.94 -7.26 -7.68
C ALA A 85 -1.07 -7.15 -8.94
N ALA A 86 -0.58 -5.93 -9.20
CA ALA A 86 0.43 -5.70 -10.22
C ALA A 86 1.73 -6.46 -9.91
N GLU A 87 2.46 -6.87 -10.95
CA GLU A 87 3.70 -7.66 -10.79
C GLU A 87 4.72 -6.99 -9.86
N LYS A 88 4.92 -5.68 -9.98
CA LYS A 88 5.81 -4.92 -9.09
C LYS A 88 5.45 -5.03 -7.61
N VAL A 89 4.15 -5.12 -7.30
CA VAL A 89 3.67 -5.28 -5.93
C VAL A 89 3.97 -6.67 -5.41
N LYS A 90 3.78 -7.69 -6.26
CA LYS A 90 4.11 -9.08 -5.94
C LYS A 90 5.60 -9.28 -5.71
N GLU A 91 6.45 -8.59 -6.50
CA GLU A 91 7.91 -8.69 -6.38
C GLU A 91 8.46 -8.23 -5.02
N ILE A 92 7.82 -7.22 -4.41
CA ILE A 92 8.29 -6.67 -3.12
C ILE A 92 7.56 -7.27 -1.91
N ALA A 93 6.51 -8.01 -2.12
CA ALA A 93 5.73 -8.62 -1.04
C ALA A 93 6.48 -9.80 -0.42
N ALA A 94 6.26 -10.03 0.87
CA ALA A 94 6.79 -11.19 1.57
C ALA A 94 6.10 -12.49 1.16
N ASP A 95 4.83 -12.40 0.72
CA ASP A 95 4.02 -13.53 0.29
C ASP A 95 2.90 -13.04 -0.64
N ILE A 96 2.21 -13.98 -1.28
CA ILE A 96 1.08 -13.70 -2.19
C ILE A 96 -0.11 -14.55 -1.74
N CYS A 97 -1.28 -13.94 -1.61
CA CYS A 97 -2.53 -14.66 -1.37
C CYS A 97 -3.36 -14.77 -2.66
N GLU A 98 -4.50 -15.45 -2.59
CA GLU A 98 -5.44 -15.51 -3.71
C GLU A 98 -6.01 -14.12 -4.03
N SER A 99 -6.70 -14.03 -5.16
CA SER A 99 -7.35 -12.81 -5.62
C SER A 99 -8.46 -12.34 -4.68
N VAL A 100 -8.82 -11.07 -4.76
CA VAL A 100 -9.98 -10.51 -4.06
C VAL A 100 -11.29 -11.23 -4.44
N THR A 101 -11.40 -11.74 -5.67
CA THR A 101 -12.58 -12.52 -6.13
C THR A 101 -12.65 -13.92 -5.51
N ASP A 102 -11.57 -14.40 -4.95
CA ASP A 102 -11.43 -15.74 -4.36
C ASP A 102 -11.27 -15.69 -2.84
N ASP A 103 -11.74 -14.62 -2.21
CA ASP A 103 -11.63 -14.39 -0.76
C ASP A 103 -10.20 -14.54 -0.21
N GLY A 104 -9.21 -14.06 -0.99
CA GLY A 104 -7.79 -14.29 -0.74
C GLY A 104 -7.32 -13.93 0.66
N ILE A 105 -7.77 -12.82 1.23
CA ILE A 105 -7.41 -12.40 2.60
C ILE A 105 -7.93 -13.41 3.62
N TYR A 106 -9.18 -13.84 3.49
CA TYR A 106 -9.79 -14.80 4.43
C TYR A 106 -9.04 -16.13 4.44
N TYR A 107 -8.84 -16.72 3.26
CA TYR A 107 -8.14 -18.01 3.16
C TYR A 107 -6.68 -17.92 3.60
N TYR A 108 -6.02 -16.79 3.31
CA TYR A 108 -4.66 -16.56 3.77
C TYR A 108 -4.59 -16.52 5.31
N LEU A 109 -5.41 -15.67 5.95
CA LEU A 109 -5.44 -15.56 7.41
C LEU A 109 -5.79 -16.90 8.09
N LYS A 110 -6.70 -17.66 7.50
CA LYS A 110 -7.09 -19.00 7.98
C LYS A 110 -5.90 -19.97 7.85
N SER A 111 -5.21 -20.01 6.72
CA SER A 111 -4.04 -20.87 6.50
C SER A 111 -2.91 -20.59 7.48
N GLN A 112 -2.73 -19.32 7.85
CA GLN A 112 -1.75 -18.88 8.83
C GLN A 112 -2.23 -19.04 10.30
N LYS A 113 -3.46 -19.55 10.52
CA LYS A 113 -4.10 -19.71 11.85
C LYS A 113 -4.25 -18.40 12.64
N LEU A 114 -4.41 -17.29 11.92
CA LEU A 114 -4.60 -15.97 12.50
C LEU A 114 -6.06 -15.67 12.80
N ILE A 115 -6.97 -16.42 12.19
CA ILE A 115 -8.40 -16.40 12.46
C ILE A 115 -8.92 -17.82 12.63
N ASN A 116 -9.97 -17.95 13.44
CA ASN A 116 -10.73 -19.20 13.59
C ASN A 116 -11.91 -19.22 12.60
N GLU A 117 -12.45 -20.38 12.39
CA GLU A 117 -13.68 -20.51 11.58
C GLU A 117 -14.87 -19.85 12.24
#